data_6db57ebcc076793fc9db537c210d6349
#
_entry.id   6db57ebcc076793fc9db537c210d6349
#
_cell.length_a   1.000
_cell.length_b   1.000
_cell.length_c   1.000
_cell.angle_alpha   90.00
_cell.angle_beta   90.00
_cell.angle_gamma   90.00
#
_symmetry.space_group_name_H-M   'P 1'
#
loop_
_entity.id
_entity.type
_entity.pdbx_description
1 polymer ?
#
loop_
_entity_poly.entity_id
_entity_poly.type
_entity_poly.pdbx_seq_one_letter_code
_entity_poly.pdbx_strand_id
1 'polypeptide(L)'
;MGPAIVQSLGGMKYILVVVNDFTRYTWVVILKDNSEVVDKMIHLCKKLQVEKNILIARIKSDHGREFENSKLISFCNDQGTKQEFFAPKTPQQNGVVERKNKVIQKMARVMLNNKSMPKSFWGEAINTACHTLNKVYFHLATKKTQYELWRGKKSVVKYFRVFCSDCYTLRDQENLENFDAKSDKGFVLG
;
A
#
# COMPACT_ATOMS: atom_id res chain seq x y z
N MET A 1 8.84 7.14 2.46
CA MET A 1 10.09 6.43 2.04
C MET A 1 10.75 7.25 0.93
N GLY A 2 12.07 7.43 0.98
CA GLY A 2 12.87 8.23 0.05
C GLY A 2 12.76 7.74 -1.40
N PRO A 3 13.24 8.55 -2.36
CA PRO A 3 12.99 8.30 -3.77
C PRO A 3 13.55 6.96 -4.22
N ALA A 4 12.75 6.20 -4.96
CA ALA A 4 13.22 5.02 -5.67
C ALA A 4 14.18 5.44 -6.79
N ILE A 5 15.28 4.72 -6.94
CA ILE A 5 16.31 4.99 -7.98
C ILE A 5 15.67 4.88 -9.38
N VAL A 6 14.79 3.90 -9.57
CA VAL A 6 14.06 3.67 -10.83
C VAL A 6 12.61 4.11 -10.63
N GLN A 7 12.08 4.90 -11.55
CA GLN A 7 10.65 5.25 -11.56
C GLN A 7 9.79 4.01 -11.82
N SER A 8 8.57 3.99 -11.24
CA SER A 8 7.57 2.99 -11.64
C SER A 8 7.07 3.25 -13.06
N LEU A 9 6.30 2.32 -13.61
CA LEU A 9 5.66 2.48 -14.92
C LEU A 9 4.85 3.78 -15.05
N GLY A 10 4.24 4.25 -13.95
CA GLY A 10 3.52 5.53 -13.89
C GLY A 10 4.38 6.74 -13.53
N GLY A 11 5.71 6.65 -13.57
CA GLY A 11 6.62 7.76 -13.25
C GLY A 11 6.72 8.09 -11.76
N MET A 12 6.25 7.19 -10.89
CA MET A 12 6.24 7.39 -9.44
C MET A 12 7.60 7.11 -8.80
N LYS A 13 7.91 7.80 -7.68
CA LYS A 13 9.21 7.72 -7.01
C LYS A 13 9.13 7.48 -5.51
N TYR A 14 7.99 7.80 -4.87
CA TYR A 14 7.86 7.77 -3.41
C TYR A 14 6.73 6.84 -2.99
N ILE A 15 6.76 6.42 -1.72
CA ILE A 15 5.74 5.59 -1.12
C ILE A 15 5.38 6.18 0.24
N LEU A 16 4.10 6.48 0.43
CA LEU A 16 3.51 6.74 1.74
C LEU A 16 2.94 5.43 2.29
N VAL A 17 3.31 5.08 3.50
CA VAL A 17 2.78 3.91 4.21
C VAL A 17 2.03 4.38 5.44
N VAL A 18 0.78 3.98 5.55
CA VAL A 18 -0.10 4.29 6.67
C VAL A 18 -0.52 2.98 7.33
N VAL A 19 -0.44 2.93 8.65
CA VAL A 19 -0.77 1.74 9.43
C VAL A 19 -1.80 2.10 10.49
N ASN A 20 -2.87 1.33 10.57
CA ASN A 20 -3.81 1.43 11.69
C ASN A 20 -3.17 0.81 12.95
N ASP A 21 -3.15 1.56 14.04
CA ASP A 21 -2.41 1.15 15.24
C ASP A 21 -2.98 -0.10 15.92
N PHE A 22 -4.29 -0.27 15.92
CA PHE A 22 -4.95 -1.43 16.52
C PHE A 22 -4.90 -2.68 15.62
N THR A 23 -5.40 -2.57 14.38
CA THR A 23 -5.54 -3.74 13.50
C THR A 23 -4.25 -4.10 12.77
N ARG A 24 -3.28 -3.19 12.76
CA ARG A 24 -2.05 -3.26 11.94
C ARG A 24 -2.32 -3.29 10.42
N TYR A 25 -3.59 -3.05 10.01
CA TYR A 25 -3.92 -2.94 8.60
C TYR A 25 -3.13 -1.80 7.97
N THR A 26 -2.59 -2.08 6.80
CA THR A 26 -1.62 -1.19 6.14
C THR A 26 -2.16 -0.72 4.79
N TRP A 27 -2.00 0.55 4.51
CA TRP A 27 -2.24 1.16 3.21
C TRP A 27 -0.91 1.63 2.65
N VAL A 28 -0.76 1.51 1.35
CA VAL A 28 0.33 2.11 0.59
C VAL A 28 -0.25 3.07 -0.43
N VAL A 29 0.38 4.21 -0.58
CA VAL A 29 0.06 5.20 -1.60
C VAL A 29 1.35 5.51 -2.33
N ILE A 30 1.34 5.30 -3.64
CA ILE A 30 2.50 5.52 -4.49
C ILE A 30 2.40 6.95 -5.03
N LEU A 31 3.49 7.71 -4.97
CA LEU A 31 3.53 9.15 -5.21
C LEU A 31 4.60 9.48 -6.24
N LYS A 32 4.32 10.49 -7.05
CA LYS A 32 5.29 11.04 -7.99
C LYS A 32 6.30 11.93 -7.28
N ASP A 33 5.81 12.77 -6.38
CA ASP A 33 6.60 13.73 -5.62
C ASP A 33 6.24 13.71 -4.13
N ASN A 34 7.22 14.08 -3.29
CA ASN A 34 7.02 14.12 -1.84
C ASN A 34 6.05 15.22 -1.39
N SER A 35 5.86 16.26 -2.21
CA SER A 35 4.89 17.33 -1.96
C SER A 35 3.44 16.85 -1.95
N GLU A 36 3.14 15.72 -2.62
CA GLU A 36 1.80 15.13 -2.69
C GLU A 36 1.39 14.39 -1.39
N VAL A 37 2.34 14.13 -0.48
CA VAL A 37 2.11 13.30 0.72
C VAL A 37 0.93 13.80 1.52
N VAL A 38 0.86 15.10 1.80
CA VAL A 38 -0.20 15.70 2.63
C VAL A 38 -1.57 15.57 1.99
N ASP A 39 -1.70 15.91 0.72
CA ASP A 39 -2.97 15.85 0.01
C ASP A 39 -3.48 14.40 -0.09
N LYS A 40 -2.59 13.46 -0.37
CA LYS A 40 -2.93 12.02 -0.41
C LYS A 40 -3.26 11.46 0.97
N MET A 41 -2.56 11.92 2.02
CA MET A 41 -2.85 11.54 3.40
C MET A 41 -4.24 12.03 3.82
N ILE A 42 -4.58 13.30 3.57
CA ILE A 42 -5.90 13.88 3.87
C ILE A 42 -6.99 13.13 3.10
N HIS A 43 -6.76 12.86 1.80
CA HIS A 43 -7.70 12.09 0.99
C HIS A 43 -7.95 10.69 1.57
N LEU A 44 -6.87 9.99 1.95
CA LEU A 44 -6.97 8.67 2.57
C LEU A 44 -7.74 8.74 3.89
N CYS A 45 -7.44 9.71 4.77
CA CYS A 45 -8.14 9.89 6.04
C CYS A 45 -9.64 10.09 5.83
N LYS A 46 -10.05 11.00 4.93
CA LYS A 46 -11.46 11.23 4.59
C LYS A 46 -12.14 9.95 4.10
N LYS A 47 -11.48 9.21 3.19
CA LYS A 47 -12.00 7.92 2.68
C LYS A 47 -12.22 6.91 3.80
N LEU A 48 -11.26 6.78 4.73
CA LEU A 48 -11.35 5.84 5.84
C LEU A 48 -12.43 6.23 6.86
N GLN A 49 -12.59 7.52 7.14
CA GLN A 49 -13.64 8.04 8.00
C GLN A 49 -15.04 7.71 7.42
N VAL A 50 -15.23 7.94 6.12
CA VAL A 50 -16.49 7.58 5.44
C VAL A 50 -16.72 6.06 5.43
N GLU A 51 -15.67 5.27 5.11
CA GLU A 51 -15.75 3.80 5.08
C GLU A 51 -16.18 3.21 6.43
N LYS A 52 -15.71 3.79 7.52
CA LYS A 52 -15.97 3.29 8.88
C LYS A 52 -17.07 4.04 9.62
N ASN A 53 -17.51 5.16 9.08
CA ASN A 53 -18.41 6.09 9.77
C ASN A 53 -17.89 6.50 11.16
N ILE A 54 -16.58 6.72 11.27
CA ILE A 54 -15.88 7.07 12.52
C ILE A 54 -14.83 8.11 12.20
N LEU A 55 -14.71 9.14 13.04
CA LEU A 55 -13.62 10.11 12.95
C LEU A 55 -12.30 9.51 13.41
N ILE A 56 -11.22 9.92 12.77
CA ILE A 56 -9.86 9.56 13.16
C ILE A 56 -9.48 10.38 14.39
N ALA A 57 -9.30 9.72 15.52
CA ALA A 57 -8.96 10.41 16.77
C ALA A 57 -7.53 10.94 16.77
N ARG A 58 -6.59 10.25 16.08
CA ARG A 58 -5.15 10.57 16.17
C ARG A 58 -4.40 10.16 14.92
N ILE A 59 -3.50 11.04 14.47
CA ILE A 59 -2.49 10.77 13.43
C ILE A 59 -1.11 10.88 14.08
N LYS A 60 -0.29 9.84 13.91
CA LYS A 60 1.10 9.82 14.37
C LYS A 60 2.04 9.80 13.17
N SER A 61 3.03 10.67 13.16
CA SER A 61 4.06 10.73 12.11
C SER A 61 5.45 10.99 12.73
N ASP A 62 6.48 10.82 11.93
CA ASP A 62 7.79 11.37 12.26
C ASP A 62 7.82 12.89 12.05
N HIS A 63 8.93 13.53 12.42
CA HIS A 63 9.17 14.96 12.22
C HIS A 63 9.60 15.28 10.77
N GLY A 64 9.06 14.54 9.78
CA GLY A 64 9.27 14.87 8.38
C GLY A 64 8.65 16.24 8.05
N ARG A 65 9.39 17.08 7.32
CA ARG A 65 8.90 18.41 6.92
C ARG A 65 7.56 18.36 6.18
N GLU A 66 7.28 17.25 5.51
CA GLU A 66 6.02 16.98 4.83
C GLU A 66 4.83 16.92 5.79
N PHE A 67 5.03 16.51 7.04
CA PHE A 67 3.96 16.43 8.06
C PHE A 67 3.82 17.69 8.92
N GLU A 68 4.82 18.60 8.89
CA GLU A 68 4.75 19.93 9.48
C GLU A 68 4.11 20.94 8.51
N ASN A 69 2.94 20.58 7.96
CA ASN A 69 2.28 21.32 6.89
C ASN A 69 0.98 21.95 7.38
N SER A 70 0.77 23.23 7.07
CA SER A 70 -0.42 23.98 7.46
C SER A 70 -1.74 23.34 7.02
N LYS A 71 -1.78 22.73 5.83
CA LYS A 71 -2.97 21.99 5.34
C LYS A 71 -3.33 20.80 6.23
N LEU A 72 -2.32 20.02 6.67
CA LEU A 72 -2.55 18.88 7.54
C LEU A 72 -3.00 19.33 8.93
N ILE A 73 -2.39 20.38 9.46
CA ILE A 73 -2.77 20.99 10.74
C ILE A 73 -4.21 21.49 10.68
N SER A 74 -4.58 22.26 9.64
CA SER A 74 -5.96 22.71 9.46
C SER A 74 -6.93 21.55 9.39
N PHE A 75 -6.65 20.53 8.57
CA PHE A 75 -7.49 19.34 8.49
C PHE A 75 -7.67 18.65 9.85
N CYS A 76 -6.59 18.51 10.62
CA CYS A 76 -6.66 17.90 11.95
C CYS A 76 -7.52 18.71 12.91
N ASN A 77 -7.37 20.03 12.91
CA ASN A 77 -8.18 20.94 13.74
C ASN A 77 -9.65 20.88 13.35
N ASP A 78 -9.97 20.93 12.06
CA ASP A 78 -11.35 20.90 11.53
C ASP A 78 -12.07 19.59 11.88
N GLN A 79 -11.32 18.49 11.97
CA GLN A 79 -11.86 17.15 12.24
C GLN A 79 -11.76 16.75 13.73
N GLY A 80 -11.18 17.57 14.59
CA GLY A 80 -10.89 17.21 15.98
C GLY A 80 -9.88 16.07 16.11
N THR A 81 -9.04 15.86 15.09
CA THR A 81 -8.00 14.83 15.05
C THR A 81 -6.74 15.34 15.74
N LYS A 82 -6.21 14.59 16.70
CA LYS A 82 -4.94 14.95 17.35
C LYS A 82 -3.75 14.56 16.46
N GLN A 83 -2.91 15.52 16.10
CA GLN A 83 -1.63 15.25 15.45
C GLN A 83 -0.56 15.04 16.53
N GLU A 84 0.18 13.94 16.48
CA GLU A 84 1.29 13.63 17.39
C GLU A 84 2.52 13.26 16.56
N PHE A 85 3.65 13.84 16.93
CA PHE A 85 4.94 13.46 16.39
C PHE A 85 5.62 12.42 17.29
N PHE A 86 6.30 11.47 16.69
CA PHE A 86 7.13 10.53 17.45
C PHE A 86 8.26 11.30 18.15
N ALA A 87 8.50 10.98 19.42
CA ALA A 87 9.59 11.61 20.14
C ALA A 87 10.95 11.31 19.49
N PRO A 88 11.83 12.30 19.34
CA PRO A 88 13.16 12.10 18.80
C PRO A 88 13.89 11.00 19.57
N LYS A 89 14.60 10.12 18.85
CA LYS A 89 15.40 9.02 19.43
C LYS A 89 14.62 7.92 20.19
N THR A 90 13.31 7.79 19.99
CA THR A 90 12.54 6.63 20.50
C THR A 90 12.20 5.65 19.37
N PRO A 91 13.09 4.67 19.05
CA PRO A 91 12.88 3.70 17.96
C PRO A 91 11.62 2.85 18.14
N GLN A 92 11.15 2.72 19.38
CA GLN A 92 10.00 1.88 19.72
C GLN A 92 8.67 2.45 19.22
N GLN A 93 8.50 3.77 19.14
CA GLN A 93 7.26 4.41 18.70
C GLN A 93 7.05 4.34 17.18
N ASN A 94 8.13 4.49 16.41
CA ASN A 94 8.09 4.36 14.93
C ASN A 94 8.31 2.91 14.44
N GLY A 95 8.70 2.01 15.33
CA GLY A 95 9.11 0.64 14.99
C GLY A 95 8.04 -0.22 14.30
N VAL A 96 6.75 0.13 14.42
CA VAL A 96 5.67 -0.59 13.73
C VAL A 96 5.69 -0.24 12.24
N VAL A 97 5.69 1.04 11.91
CA VAL A 97 5.69 1.52 10.52
C VAL A 97 6.99 1.13 9.82
N GLU A 98 8.14 1.29 10.49
CA GLU A 98 9.44 0.88 9.95
C GLU A 98 9.51 -0.61 9.64
N ARG A 99 9.04 -1.47 10.57
CA ARG A 99 9.00 -2.92 10.32
C ARG A 99 8.08 -3.25 9.15
N LYS A 100 6.91 -2.61 9.05
CA LYS A 100 5.99 -2.78 7.91
C LYS A 100 6.66 -2.39 6.61
N ASN A 101 7.32 -1.23 6.58
CA ASN A 101 8.07 -0.77 5.42
C ASN A 101 9.13 -1.78 4.98
N LYS A 102 9.95 -2.25 5.92
CA LYS A 102 11.00 -3.24 5.65
C LYS A 102 10.42 -4.56 5.09
N VAL A 103 9.32 -5.03 5.67
CA VAL A 103 8.67 -6.28 5.22
C VAL A 103 8.09 -6.11 3.81
N ILE A 104 7.32 -5.05 3.54
CA ILE A 104 6.73 -4.78 2.23
C ILE A 104 7.81 -4.65 1.16
N GLN A 105 8.89 -3.90 1.43
CA GLN A 105 10.01 -3.76 0.49
C GLN A 105 10.71 -5.09 0.21
N LYS A 106 10.93 -5.91 1.27
CA LYS A 106 11.55 -7.22 1.12
C LYS A 106 10.67 -8.15 0.27
N MET A 107 9.37 -8.18 0.53
CA MET A 107 8.42 -8.97 -0.27
C MET A 107 8.40 -8.52 -1.73
N ALA A 108 8.27 -7.22 -1.99
CA ALA A 108 8.28 -6.67 -3.34
C ALA A 108 9.59 -6.98 -4.10
N ARG A 109 10.73 -6.88 -3.41
CA ARG A 109 12.04 -7.25 -3.98
C ARG A 109 12.10 -8.72 -4.37
N VAL A 110 11.60 -9.62 -3.51
CA VAL A 110 11.53 -11.05 -3.82
C VAL A 110 10.60 -11.31 -5.01
N MET A 111 9.43 -10.66 -5.07
CA MET A 111 8.49 -10.77 -6.19
C MET A 111 9.13 -10.38 -7.52
N LEU A 112 9.84 -9.26 -7.56
CA LEU A 112 10.53 -8.79 -8.77
C LEU A 112 11.66 -9.71 -9.20
N ASN A 113 12.52 -10.13 -8.25
CA ASN A 113 13.70 -10.93 -8.55
C ASN A 113 13.35 -12.35 -8.99
N ASN A 114 12.30 -12.94 -8.42
CA ASN A 114 11.90 -14.33 -8.71
C ASN A 114 11.54 -14.58 -10.17
N LYS A 115 11.07 -13.54 -10.86
CA LYS A 115 10.69 -13.59 -12.28
C LYS A 115 11.55 -12.67 -13.16
N SER A 116 12.67 -12.19 -12.65
CA SER A 116 13.58 -11.26 -13.35
C SER A 116 12.84 -10.06 -13.96
N MET A 117 11.81 -9.56 -13.27
CA MET A 117 11.00 -8.46 -13.74
C MET A 117 11.76 -7.14 -13.75
N PRO A 118 11.49 -6.26 -14.73
CA PRO A 118 12.03 -4.91 -14.72
C PRO A 118 11.73 -4.18 -13.39
N LYS A 119 12.71 -3.46 -12.88
CA LYS A 119 12.55 -2.72 -11.63
C LYS A 119 11.43 -1.67 -11.67
N SER A 120 11.02 -1.22 -12.86
CA SER A 120 9.88 -0.30 -13.04
C SER A 120 8.54 -0.83 -12.53
N PHE A 121 8.41 -2.15 -12.32
CA PHE A 121 7.22 -2.78 -11.72
C PHE A 121 7.20 -2.76 -10.19
N TRP A 122 8.12 -2.01 -9.55
CA TRP A 122 8.17 -1.98 -8.09
C TRP A 122 6.86 -1.46 -7.45
N GLY A 123 6.14 -0.58 -8.13
CA GLY A 123 4.88 -0.04 -7.62
C GLY A 123 3.82 -1.13 -7.45
N GLU A 124 3.63 -1.94 -8.47
CA GLU A 124 2.71 -3.09 -8.50
C GLU A 124 3.14 -4.15 -7.47
N ALA A 125 4.44 -4.42 -7.39
CA ALA A 125 4.98 -5.35 -6.41
C ALA A 125 4.74 -4.87 -4.95
N ILE A 126 4.87 -3.59 -4.67
CA ILE A 126 4.55 -2.99 -3.35
C ILE A 126 3.06 -3.11 -3.02
N ASN A 127 2.18 -2.82 -3.97
CA ASN A 127 0.74 -2.97 -3.79
C ASN A 127 0.37 -4.41 -3.49
N THR A 128 0.87 -5.36 -4.27
CA THR A 128 0.65 -6.80 -4.06
C THR A 128 1.22 -7.28 -2.74
N ALA A 129 2.42 -6.84 -2.36
CA ALA A 129 3.03 -7.15 -1.07
C ALA A 129 2.17 -6.64 0.09
N CYS A 130 1.68 -5.41 0.01
CA CYS A 130 0.80 -4.81 1.02
C CYS A 130 -0.53 -5.56 1.14
N HIS A 131 -1.15 -5.88 0.01
CA HIS A 131 -2.40 -6.66 -0.03
C HIS A 131 -2.21 -8.06 0.59
N THR A 132 -1.15 -8.76 0.21
CA THR A 132 -0.80 -10.08 0.76
C THR A 132 -0.55 -10.00 2.26
N LEU A 133 0.23 -9.02 2.69
CA LEU A 133 0.54 -8.81 4.10
C LEU A 133 -0.73 -8.61 4.94
N ASN A 134 -1.68 -7.80 4.49
CA ASN A 134 -2.93 -7.57 5.19
C ASN A 134 -3.79 -8.84 5.31
N LYS A 135 -3.81 -9.70 4.28
CA LYS A 135 -4.66 -10.90 4.23
C LYS A 135 -4.04 -12.15 4.85
N VAL A 136 -2.72 -12.21 4.99
CA VAL A 136 -2.01 -13.41 5.43
C VAL A 136 -1.42 -13.27 6.82
N TYR A 137 -0.93 -12.07 7.20
CA TYR A 137 -0.29 -11.89 8.49
C TYR A 137 -1.31 -11.77 9.62
N PHE A 138 -1.13 -12.63 10.63
CA PHE A 138 -1.95 -12.62 11.83
C PHE A 138 -1.52 -11.54 12.81
N HIS A 139 -2.49 -10.97 13.49
CA HIS A 139 -2.26 -10.16 14.68
C HIS A 139 -2.06 -11.11 15.87
N LEU A 140 -0.92 -11.01 16.54
CA LEU A 140 -0.48 -11.96 17.57
C LEU A 140 -1.51 -12.19 18.68
N ALA A 141 -2.14 -11.12 19.18
CA ALA A 141 -3.07 -11.21 20.30
C ALA A 141 -4.43 -11.79 19.92
N THR A 142 -4.90 -11.59 18.68
CA THR A 142 -6.28 -11.95 18.27
C THR A 142 -6.35 -13.19 17.40
N LYS A 143 -5.21 -13.67 16.89
CA LYS A 143 -5.12 -14.75 15.89
C LYS A 143 -5.98 -14.52 14.64
N LYS A 144 -6.36 -13.25 14.37
CA LYS A 144 -7.07 -12.83 13.17
C LYS A 144 -6.10 -12.12 12.24
N THR A 145 -6.37 -12.16 10.93
CA THR A 145 -5.58 -11.40 9.96
C THR A 145 -5.87 -9.90 10.11
N GLN A 146 -4.93 -9.06 9.64
CA GLN A 146 -5.12 -7.61 9.66
C GLN A 146 -6.35 -7.20 8.84
N TYR A 147 -6.62 -7.94 7.74
CA TYR A 147 -7.80 -7.78 6.91
C TYR A 147 -9.09 -8.08 7.68
N GLU A 148 -9.13 -9.19 8.42
CA GLU A 148 -10.29 -9.59 9.22
C GLU A 148 -10.60 -8.60 10.32
N LEU A 149 -9.56 -8.06 10.98
CA LEU A 149 -9.73 -7.04 12.01
C LEU A 149 -10.24 -5.72 11.43
N TRP A 150 -9.76 -5.33 10.24
CA TRP A 150 -10.19 -4.07 9.61
C TRP A 150 -11.53 -4.18 8.91
N ARG A 151 -11.73 -5.22 8.11
CA ARG A 151 -12.94 -5.39 7.27
C ARG A 151 -14.10 -6.09 7.98
N GLY A 152 -13.85 -6.79 9.09
CA GLY A 152 -14.86 -7.61 9.77
C GLY A 152 -15.29 -8.85 8.98
N LYS A 153 -14.59 -9.19 7.90
CA LYS A 153 -14.90 -10.32 7.01
C LYS A 153 -13.73 -11.27 6.96
N LYS A 154 -14.01 -12.58 6.84
CA LYS A 154 -12.98 -13.61 6.75
C LYS A 154 -12.05 -13.36 5.55
N SER A 155 -10.76 -13.55 5.78
CA SER A 155 -9.76 -13.42 4.71
C SER A 155 -9.85 -14.62 3.78
N VAL A 156 -9.99 -14.37 2.49
CA VAL A 156 -10.02 -15.40 1.45
C VAL A 156 -8.78 -15.25 0.59
N VAL A 157 -7.93 -16.29 0.60
CA VAL A 157 -6.67 -16.34 -0.16
C VAL A 157 -6.75 -17.34 -1.34
N LYS A 158 -7.88 -18.01 -1.52
CA LYS A 158 -8.11 -19.00 -2.56
C LYS A 158 -7.79 -18.50 -3.98
N TYR A 159 -8.00 -17.21 -4.20
CA TYR A 159 -7.83 -16.58 -5.53
C TYR A 159 -6.47 -15.90 -5.71
N PHE A 160 -5.56 -16.05 -4.74
CA PHE A 160 -4.22 -15.51 -4.90
C PHE A 160 -3.52 -16.18 -6.07
N ARG A 161 -2.84 -15.39 -6.86
CA ARG A 161 -1.96 -15.84 -7.93
C ARG A 161 -0.54 -15.41 -7.60
N VAL A 162 0.42 -16.15 -8.12
CA VAL A 162 1.82 -15.78 -7.97
C VAL A 162 2.06 -14.51 -8.79
N PHE A 163 2.69 -13.52 -8.19
CA PHE A 163 3.06 -12.29 -8.87
C PHE A 163 3.86 -12.60 -10.13
N CYS A 164 3.51 -11.98 -11.22
CA CYS A 164 4.11 -12.24 -12.55
C CYS A 164 3.93 -13.68 -13.09
N SER A 165 2.89 -14.40 -12.67
CA SER A 165 2.53 -15.62 -13.37
C SER A 165 1.97 -15.33 -14.76
N ASP A 166 2.27 -16.21 -15.71
CA ASP A 166 1.75 -16.13 -17.07
C ASP A 166 0.21 -16.21 -17.03
N CYS A 167 -0.45 -15.37 -17.82
CA CYS A 167 -1.87 -15.42 -18.08
C CYS A 167 -2.12 -15.26 -19.59
N TYR A 168 -3.27 -15.72 -20.03
CA TYR A 168 -3.70 -15.60 -21.42
C TYR A 168 -5.08 -14.95 -21.43
N THR A 169 -5.19 -13.84 -22.16
CA THR A 169 -6.47 -13.14 -22.40
C THR A 169 -6.98 -13.49 -23.79
N LEU A 170 -8.24 -13.88 -23.90
CA LEU A 170 -8.87 -14.11 -25.19
C LEU A 170 -8.96 -12.79 -25.95
N ARG A 171 -8.66 -12.84 -27.25
CA ARG A 171 -8.91 -11.72 -28.15
C ARG A 171 -10.38 -11.69 -28.53
N ASP A 172 -10.92 -10.50 -28.82
CA ASP A 172 -12.25 -10.35 -29.36
C ASP A 172 -12.31 -11.01 -30.75
N GLN A 173 -13.33 -11.86 -30.95
CA GLN A 173 -13.46 -12.69 -32.15
C GLN A 173 -13.77 -11.89 -33.45
N GLU A 174 -14.19 -10.62 -33.31
CA GLU A 174 -14.66 -9.81 -34.44
C GLU A 174 -13.56 -9.44 -35.48
N ASN A 175 -12.28 -9.58 -35.10
CA ASN A 175 -11.14 -9.19 -35.96
C ASN A 175 -10.08 -10.30 -36.12
N LEU A 176 -10.43 -11.56 -35.87
CA LEU A 176 -9.50 -12.67 -35.99
C LEU A 176 -9.62 -13.36 -37.35
N GLU A 177 -8.53 -13.49 -38.11
CA GLU A 177 -8.40 -14.35 -39.24
C GLU A 177 -8.27 -15.83 -38.85
N ASN A 178 -8.52 -16.75 -39.77
CA ASN A 178 -8.62 -18.20 -39.51
C ASN A 178 -7.38 -18.84 -38.85
N PHE A 179 -6.20 -18.21 -38.92
CA PHE A 179 -4.94 -18.71 -38.35
C PHE A 179 -4.34 -17.80 -37.28
N ASP A 180 -5.05 -16.75 -36.86
CA ASP A 180 -4.56 -15.86 -35.82
C ASP A 180 -4.57 -16.50 -34.43
N ALA A 181 -3.62 -16.09 -33.58
CA ALA A 181 -3.61 -16.51 -32.20
C ALA A 181 -4.85 -16.00 -31.48
N LYS A 182 -5.66 -16.91 -30.91
CA LYS A 182 -6.91 -16.57 -30.19
C LYS A 182 -6.69 -15.92 -28.81
N SER A 183 -5.46 -15.85 -28.37
CA SER A 183 -5.14 -15.29 -27.02
C SER A 183 -3.82 -14.53 -27.02
N ASP A 184 -3.78 -13.49 -26.23
CA ASP A 184 -2.57 -12.74 -25.92
C ASP A 184 -1.96 -13.21 -24.60
N LYS A 185 -0.65 -13.40 -24.60
CA LYS A 185 0.11 -13.71 -23.38
C LYS A 185 0.34 -12.42 -22.58
N GLY A 186 0.02 -12.46 -21.30
CA GLY A 186 0.27 -11.37 -20.34
C GLY A 186 0.79 -11.90 -19.02
N PHE A 187 0.90 -11.02 -18.04
CA PHE A 187 1.35 -11.35 -16.68
C PHE A 187 0.36 -10.85 -15.64
N VAL A 188 0.14 -11.67 -14.59
CA VAL A 188 -0.66 -11.27 -13.43
C VAL A 188 0.19 -10.41 -12.51
N LEU A 189 -0.22 -9.17 -12.28
CA LEU A 189 0.50 -8.23 -11.40
C LEU A 189 -0.08 -8.17 -9.96
N GLY A 190 -1.03 -9.04 -9.61
CA GLY A 190 -1.60 -9.16 -8.25
C GLY A 190 -3.04 -8.72 -8.13
#